data_e9fa15f5857d1613549859c6a82f39de
#
_entry.id   e9fa15f5857d1613549859c6a82f39de
#
_cell.length_a   1.000
_cell.length_b   1.000
_cell.length_c   1.000
_cell.angle_alpha   90.00
_cell.angle_beta   90.00
_cell.angle_gamma   90.00
#
_symmetry.space_group_name_H-M   'P 1'
#
loop_
_entity.id
_entity.type
_entity.pdbx_description
1 polymer ?
#
loop_
_entity_poly.entity_id
_entity_poly.type
_entity_poly.pdbx_seq_one_letter_code
_entity_poly.pdbx_strand_id
1 'polypeptide(L)'
;MITSLVLLNVACDKVNTVAETLADMEGITEVYSVAGRFDLAVIIRVKDNDQLAELVTNHMLKVKGILKSETLVAFRVHSRHDLESMFSIGL
;
A
#
# COMPACT_ATOMS: atom_id res chain seq x y z
N MET A 1 6.86 1.10 13.66
CA MET A 1 6.15 0.67 12.45
C MET A 1 5.94 1.85 11.52
N ILE A 2 6.15 1.61 10.25
CA ILE A 2 5.99 2.64 9.21
C ILE A 2 4.72 2.35 8.43
N THR A 3 3.88 3.36 8.25
CA THR A 3 2.70 3.27 7.39
C THR A 3 2.92 4.14 6.16
N SER A 4 2.61 3.62 5.01
CA SER A 4 2.78 4.34 3.76
C SER A 4 1.57 4.11 2.86
N LEU A 5 1.24 5.11 2.06
CA LEU A 5 0.24 4.98 1.01
C LEU A 5 0.96 5.12 -0.33
N VAL A 6 0.76 4.16 -1.20
CA VAL A 6 1.33 4.23 -2.54
C VAL A 6 0.20 4.34 -3.53
N LEU A 7 0.20 5.41 -4.29
CA LEU A 7 -0.82 5.68 -5.29
C LEU A 7 -0.26 5.29 -6.64
N LEU A 8 -1.01 4.50 -7.39
CA LEU A 8 -0.52 3.91 -8.63
C LEU A 8 -1.43 4.23 -9.80
N ASN A 9 -0.79 4.53 -10.93
CA ASN A 9 -1.45 4.47 -12.22
C ASN A 9 -1.06 3.14 -12.88
N VAL A 10 -2.04 2.45 -13.42
CA VAL A 10 -1.89 1.09 -13.93
C VAL A 10 -2.51 1.04 -15.32
N ALA A 11 -1.93 0.23 -16.19
CA ALA A 11 -2.50 -0.01 -17.51
C ALA A 11 -3.95 -0.49 -17.34
N CYS A 12 -4.86 0.06 -18.13
CA CYS A 12 -6.30 -0.11 -17.90
C CYS A 12 -6.77 -1.57 -17.94
N ASP A 13 -6.08 -2.43 -18.67
CA ASP A 13 -6.41 -3.85 -18.73
C ASP A 13 -5.71 -4.67 -17.65
N LYS A 14 -4.93 -4.04 -16.78
CA LYS A 14 -4.14 -4.74 -15.77
C LYS A 14 -4.54 -4.40 -14.34
N VAL A 15 -5.54 -3.57 -14.13
CA VAL A 15 -5.86 -3.06 -12.79
C VAL A 15 -6.14 -4.19 -11.80
N ASN A 16 -7.00 -5.12 -12.17
CA ASN A 16 -7.35 -6.22 -11.26
C ASN A 16 -6.18 -7.16 -11.01
N THR A 17 -5.43 -7.48 -12.06
CA THR A 17 -4.28 -8.37 -11.95
C THR A 17 -3.22 -7.76 -11.03
N VAL A 18 -2.93 -6.48 -11.23
CA VAL A 18 -1.93 -5.79 -10.40
C VAL A 18 -2.42 -5.72 -8.95
N ALA A 19 -3.70 -5.37 -8.74
CA ALA A 19 -4.24 -5.28 -7.39
C ALA A 19 -4.13 -6.60 -6.64
N GLU A 20 -4.47 -7.70 -7.31
CA GLU A 20 -4.39 -9.03 -6.69
C GLU A 20 -2.95 -9.42 -6.39
N THR A 21 -2.04 -9.14 -7.30
CA THR A 21 -0.63 -9.43 -7.08
C THR A 21 -0.09 -8.66 -5.89
N LEU A 22 -0.42 -7.38 -5.79
CA LEU A 22 0.04 -6.55 -4.68
C LEU A 22 -0.55 -7.00 -3.36
N ALA A 23 -1.83 -7.36 -3.35
CA ALA A 23 -2.50 -7.75 -2.12
C ALA A 23 -1.88 -8.99 -1.48
N ASP A 24 -1.19 -9.81 -2.27
CA ASP A 24 -0.51 -11.01 -1.76
C ASP A 24 0.87 -10.73 -1.19
N MET A 25 1.38 -9.52 -1.33
CA MET A 25 2.72 -9.19 -0.86
C MET A 25 2.74 -8.94 0.63
N GLU A 26 3.76 -9.47 1.31
CA GLU A 26 3.96 -9.21 2.72
C GLU A 26 4.26 -7.73 2.93
N GLY A 27 3.62 -7.12 3.92
CA GLY A 27 3.76 -5.69 4.20
C GLY A 27 2.67 -4.85 3.58
N ILE A 28 1.95 -5.37 2.60
CA ILE A 28 0.79 -4.69 2.02
C ILE A 28 -0.45 -5.18 2.76
N THR A 29 -1.14 -4.26 3.42
CA THR A 29 -2.32 -4.62 4.21
C THR A 29 -3.59 -4.55 3.41
N GLU A 30 -3.70 -3.60 2.50
CA GLU A 30 -4.90 -3.42 1.69
C GLU A 30 -4.54 -2.78 0.37
N VAL A 31 -5.33 -3.08 -0.65
CA VAL A 31 -5.23 -2.45 -1.96
C VAL A 31 -6.62 -2.02 -2.36
N TYR A 32 -6.80 -0.75 -2.65
CA TYR A 32 -8.08 -0.20 -3.06
C TYR A 32 -8.05 0.19 -4.53
N SER A 33 -9.09 -0.18 -5.26
CA SER A 33 -9.36 0.41 -6.56
C SER A 33 -10.02 1.76 -6.31
N VAL A 34 -9.51 2.80 -6.92
CA VAL A 34 -10.01 4.16 -6.69
C VAL A 34 -10.30 4.85 -8.01
N ALA A 35 -11.13 5.86 -7.94
CA ALA A 35 -11.41 6.73 -9.07
C ALA A 35 -10.67 8.05 -8.87
N GLY A 36 -10.31 8.70 -9.97
CA GLY A 36 -9.61 9.96 -9.91
C GLY A 36 -8.30 9.89 -10.68
N ARG A 37 -7.29 10.58 -10.19
CA ARG A 37 -6.01 10.65 -10.87
C ARG A 37 -5.20 9.37 -10.79
N PHE A 38 -5.56 8.48 -9.87
CA PHE A 38 -4.87 7.21 -9.69
C PHE A 38 -5.86 6.06 -9.82
N ASP A 39 -5.34 4.89 -10.09
CA ASP A 39 -6.15 3.69 -10.27
C ASP A 39 -6.18 2.82 -9.03
N LEU A 40 -5.08 2.77 -8.30
CA LEU A 40 -4.97 1.96 -7.08
C LEU A 40 -4.37 2.80 -5.96
N ALA A 41 -4.84 2.53 -4.74
CA ALA A 41 -4.25 3.06 -3.52
C ALA A 41 -3.85 1.87 -2.66
N VAL A 42 -2.58 1.80 -2.30
CA VAL A 42 -2.00 0.66 -1.59
C VAL A 42 -1.60 1.11 -0.20
N ILE A 43 -2.04 0.38 0.80
CA ILE A 43 -1.67 0.65 2.19
C ILE A 43 -0.57 -0.32 2.59
N ILE A 44 0.54 0.23 3.04
CA ILE A 44 1.71 -0.53 3.46
C ILE A 44 1.94 -0.31 4.94
N ARG A 45 2.23 -1.39 5.67
CA ARG A 45 2.67 -1.31 7.06
C ARG A 45 3.84 -2.25 7.23
N VAL A 46 5.00 -1.68 7.49
CA VAL A 46 6.24 -2.42 7.64
C VAL A 46 6.98 -1.94 8.88
N LYS A 47 7.99 -2.68 9.26
CA LYS A 47 8.70 -2.46 10.51
C LYS A 47 9.54 -1.19 10.49
N ASP A 48 10.22 -0.91 9.38
CA ASP A 48 11.15 0.20 9.29
C ASP A 48 11.29 0.67 7.84
N ASN A 49 12.09 1.71 7.65
CA ASN A 49 12.29 2.30 6.33
C ASN A 49 13.00 1.36 5.36
N ASP A 50 13.88 0.52 5.86
CA ASP A 50 14.57 -0.43 4.97
C ASP A 50 13.59 -1.42 4.38
N GLN A 51 12.65 -1.91 5.18
CA GLN A 51 11.61 -2.79 4.67
C GLN A 51 10.69 -2.08 3.69
N LEU A 52 10.38 -0.82 3.95
CA LEU A 52 9.57 -0.03 3.03
C LEU A 52 10.28 0.12 1.69
N ALA A 53 11.53 0.49 1.70
CA ALA A 53 12.31 0.65 0.48
C ALA A 53 12.40 -0.67 -0.31
N GLU A 54 12.66 -1.76 0.40
CA GLU A 54 12.77 -3.08 -0.22
C GLU A 54 11.45 -3.47 -0.88
N LEU A 55 10.34 -3.30 -0.17
CA LEU A 55 9.03 -3.65 -0.69
C LEU A 55 8.69 -2.82 -1.93
N VAL A 56 8.86 -1.51 -1.86
CA VAL A 56 8.47 -0.63 -2.95
C VAL A 56 9.38 -0.82 -4.16
N THR A 57 10.69 -0.80 -3.96
CA THR A 57 11.61 -0.77 -5.09
C THR A 57 11.91 -2.15 -5.68
N ASN A 58 11.94 -3.19 -4.84
CA ASN A 58 12.31 -4.52 -5.30
C ASN A 58 11.14 -5.46 -5.53
N HIS A 59 9.94 -5.09 -5.10
CA HIS A 59 8.76 -5.93 -5.27
C HIS A 59 7.64 -5.23 -5.99
N MET A 60 7.12 -4.13 -5.41
CA MET A 60 5.96 -3.45 -5.99
C MET A 60 6.22 -2.92 -7.39
N LEU A 61 7.28 -2.12 -7.55
CA LEU A 61 7.52 -1.44 -8.81
C LEU A 61 8.01 -2.36 -9.92
N LYS A 62 8.24 -3.63 -9.59
CA LYS A 62 8.57 -4.62 -10.62
C LYS A 62 7.35 -5.33 -11.18
N VAL A 63 6.17 -5.05 -10.64
CA VAL A 63 4.94 -5.65 -11.14
C VAL A 63 4.60 -5.02 -12.49
N LYS A 64 4.40 -5.87 -13.49
CA LYS A 64 4.06 -5.40 -14.83
C LYS A 64 2.68 -4.77 -14.83
N GLY A 65 2.56 -3.65 -15.52
CA GLY A 65 1.31 -2.91 -15.62
C GLY A 65 1.31 -1.62 -14.84
N ILE A 66 2.21 -1.46 -13.88
CA ILE A 66 2.31 -0.21 -13.13
C ILE A 66 3.01 0.82 -14.02
N LEU A 67 2.34 1.94 -14.26
CA LEU A 67 2.83 3.00 -15.13
C LEU A 67 3.50 4.11 -14.34
N LYS A 68 2.97 4.41 -13.17
CA LYS A 68 3.38 5.55 -12.37
C LYS A 68 3.08 5.29 -10.91
N SER A 69 3.90 5.81 -10.02
CA SER A 69 3.66 5.65 -8.60
C SER A 69 4.00 6.92 -7.83
N GLU A 70 3.29 7.12 -6.74
CA GLU A 70 3.57 8.19 -5.80
C GLU A 70 3.50 7.58 -4.40
N THR A 71 4.61 7.64 -3.68
CA THR A 71 4.69 7.06 -2.34
C THR A 71 4.60 8.16 -1.30
N LEU A 72 3.63 8.04 -0.41
CA LEU A 72 3.43 8.96 0.71
C LEU A 72 3.71 8.22 2.01
N VAL A 73 4.65 8.73 2.80
CA VAL A 73 4.95 8.13 4.10
C VAL A 73 4.18 8.89 5.17
N ALA A 74 3.37 8.19 5.94
CA ALA A 74 2.56 8.81 6.98
C ALA A 74 3.43 9.18 8.18
N PHE A 75 3.28 10.41 8.68
CA PHE A 75 3.93 10.80 9.92
C PHE A 75 3.24 10.19 11.11
N ARG A 76 1.91 10.18 11.08
CA ARG A 76 1.10 9.81 12.24
C ARG A 76 -0.27 9.37 11.80
N VAL A 77 -0.84 8.43 12.54
CA VAL A 77 -2.23 8.04 12.35
C VAL A 77 -3.06 8.69 13.46
N HIS A 78 -4.13 9.35 13.07
CA HIS A 78 -5.09 9.92 14.00
C HIS A 78 -6.40 9.18 13.81
N SER A 79 -6.80 8.43 14.83
CA SER A 79 -8.02 7.63 14.75
C SER A 79 -8.64 7.55 16.14
N ARG A 80 -9.95 7.75 16.19
CA ARG A 80 -10.68 7.65 17.44
C ARG A 80 -10.60 6.24 18.04
N HIS A 81 -10.60 5.24 17.20
CA HIS A 81 -10.63 3.84 17.63
C HIS A 81 -9.28 3.14 17.55
N ASP A 82 -8.26 3.86 17.21
CA ASP A 82 -6.96 3.29 16.91
C ASP A 82 -6.43 2.42 18.04
N LEU A 83 -6.24 3.02 19.21
CA LEU A 83 -5.69 2.29 20.34
C LEU A 83 -6.64 1.24 20.88
N GLU A 84 -7.92 1.56 20.94
CA GLU A 84 -8.91 0.63 21.45
C GLU A 84 -9.00 -0.59 20.57
N SER A 85 -8.99 -0.39 19.26
CA SER A 85 -9.04 -1.51 18.33
C SER A 85 -7.83 -2.40 18.47
N MET A 86 -6.66 -1.81 18.61
CA MET A 86 -5.43 -2.58 18.76
C MET A 86 -5.46 -3.44 20.01
N PHE A 87 -5.99 -2.92 21.10
CA PHE A 87 -6.01 -3.66 22.35
C PHE A 87 -7.16 -4.62 22.47
N SER A 88 -8.33 -4.25 21.96
CA SER A 88 -9.50 -5.11 22.14
C SER A 88 -9.56 -6.25 21.14
N ILE A 89 -8.95 -6.14 19.99
CA ILE A 89 -8.96 -7.22 19.00
C ILE A 89 -7.57 -7.79 18.74
N GLY A 90 -6.60 -7.39 19.53
CA GLY A 90 -5.28 -7.96 19.43
C GLY A 90 -4.46 -7.52 18.23
N LEU A 91 -4.75 -6.39 17.70
CA LEU A 91 -4.03 -5.86 16.55
C LEU A 91 -2.65 -5.37 16.92
#